data_cc88bc625eb1057522decb5b058731ba
#
_entry.id   cc88bc625eb1057522decb5b058731ba
#
_cell.length_a   1.000
_cell.length_b   1.000
_cell.length_c   1.000
_cell.angle_alpha   90.00
_cell.angle_beta   90.00
_cell.angle_gamma   90.00
#
_symmetry.space_group_name_H-M   'P 1'
#
loop_
_entity.id
_entity.type
_entity.pdbx_description
1 polymer ?
#
loop_
_entity_poly.entity_id
_entity_poly.type
_entity_poly.pdbx_seq_one_letter_code
_entity_poly.pdbx_strand_id
1 'polypeptide(L)' 'MKNLRVLLVDDEIIIREGFKRLFDWQAHGCEVVGEADDGMDALTKIDVLRPDIVIMDINIPIMNGLKVI' A
#
# COMPACT_ATOMS: atom_id res chain seq x y z
N MET A 1 -0.05 -22.23 -1.51
CA MET A 1 0.67 -21.24 -2.29
C MET A 1 0.83 -19.95 -1.50
N LYS A 2 1.95 -19.31 -1.72
CA LYS A 2 2.26 -18.07 -1.01
C LYS A 2 1.46 -16.92 -1.60
N ASN A 3 0.84 -16.12 -0.73
CA ASN A 3 0.16 -14.91 -1.18
C ASN A 3 1.17 -13.81 -1.46
N LEU A 4 0.86 -12.95 -2.42
CA LEU A 4 1.60 -11.72 -2.64
C LEU A 4 1.28 -10.75 -1.49
N ARG A 5 2.32 -10.16 -0.94
CA ARG A 5 2.19 -9.25 0.20
C ARG A 5 2.02 -7.83 -0.30
N VAL A 6 0.97 -7.17 0.14
CA VAL A 6 0.57 -5.87 -0.39
C VAL A 6 0.63 -4.81 0.70
N LEU A 7 1.24 -3.67 0.37
CA LEU A 7 1.21 -2.47 1.19
C LEU A 7 0.26 -1.47 0.53
N LEU A 8 -0.70 -0.97 1.29
CA LEU A 8 -1.62 0.07 0.82
C LEU A 8 -1.17 1.43 1.33
N VAL A 9 -1.04 2.38 0.42
CA VAL A 9 -0.61 3.73 0.76
C VAL A 9 -1.65 4.73 0.27
N ASP A 10 -2.26 5.46 1.21
CA ASP A 10 -3.27 6.45 0.89
C ASP A 10 -3.41 7.38 2.09
N ASP A 11 -3.45 8.68 1.86
CA ASP A 11 -3.58 9.65 2.94
C ASP A 11 -5.02 9.76 3.47
N GLU A 12 -5.99 9.18 2.75
CA GLU A 12 -7.37 9.17 3.19
C GLU A 12 -7.73 7.82 3.78
N ILE A 13 -7.96 7.80 5.08
CA ILE A 13 -8.22 6.55 5.79
C ILE A 13 -9.49 5.86 5.32
N ILE A 14 -10.51 6.63 4.94
CA ILE A 14 -11.76 6.05 4.45
C ILE A 14 -11.56 5.31 3.14
N ILE A 15 -10.78 5.89 2.24
CA ILE A 15 -10.45 5.26 0.95
C ILE A 15 -9.66 3.97 1.20
N ARG A 16 -8.68 4.05 2.07
CA ARG A 16 -7.83 2.91 2.40
C ARG A 16 -8.62 1.77 3.00
N GLU A 17 -9.53 2.10 3.93
CA GLU A 17 -10.39 1.10 4.55
C GLU A 17 -11.35 0.49 3.54
N GLY A 18 -11.87 1.29 2.63
CA GLY A 18 -12.72 0.80 1.56
C GLY A 18 -12.00 -0.21 0.68
N PHE A 19 -10.78 0.08 0.31
CA PHE A 19 -9.95 -0.83 -0.48
C PHE A 19 -9.73 -2.15 0.23
N LYS A 20 -9.44 -2.09 1.51
CA LYS A 20 -9.22 -3.31 2.29
C LYS A 20 -10.45 -4.20 2.35
N ARG A 21 -11.63 -3.60 2.45
CA ARG A 21 -12.87 -4.33 2.63
C ARG A 21 -13.51 -4.81 1.35
N LEU A 22 -13.45 -3.99 0.31
CA LEU A 22 -14.24 -4.23 -0.89
C LEU A 22 -13.51 -5.07 -1.92
N PHE A 23 -12.20 -5.03 -1.92
CA PHE A 23 -11.43 -5.83 -2.86
C PHE A 23 -11.18 -7.21 -2.26
N ASP A 24 -11.42 -8.23 -3.05
CA ASP A 24 -11.18 -9.61 -2.61
C ASP A 24 -9.72 -9.99 -2.83
N TRP A 25 -8.89 -9.62 -1.87
CA TRP A 25 -7.44 -9.84 -1.94
C TRP A 25 -7.11 -11.32 -2.07
N GLN A 26 -7.81 -12.15 -1.31
CA GLN A 26 -7.55 -13.59 -1.31
C GLN A 26 -7.85 -14.24 -2.64
N ALA A 27 -8.93 -13.81 -3.30
CA ALA A 27 -9.28 -14.35 -4.61
C ALA A 27 -8.20 -14.06 -5.65
N HIS A 28 -7.40 -13.02 -5.42
CA HIS A 28 -6.32 -12.65 -6.33
C HIS A 28 -4.94 -13.06 -5.82
N GLY A 29 -4.91 -13.94 -4.82
CA GLY A 29 -3.65 -14.43 -4.29
C GLY A 29 -2.84 -13.38 -3.55
N CYS A 30 -3.51 -12.43 -2.92
CA CYS A 30 -2.86 -11.31 -2.24
C CYS A 30 -3.28 -11.24 -0.78
N GLU A 31 -2.45 -10.60 0.03
CA GLU A 31 -2.82 -10.23 1.39
C GLU A 31 -2.27 -8.87 1.72
N VAL A 32 -3.05 -8.06 2.42
CA VAL A 32 -2.60 -6.74 2.86
C VAL A 32 -1.80 -6.90 4.14
N VAL A 33 -0.50 -6.60 4.06
CA VAL A 33 0.38 -6.78 5.21
C VAL A 33 0.65 -5.49 5.96
N GLY A 34 0.25 -4.36 5.40
CA GLY A 34 0.44 -3.09 6.08
C GLY A 34 -0.22 -1.96 5.33
N GLU A 35 -0.23 -0.79 5.98
CA GLU A 35 -0.80 0.43 5.42
C GLU A 35 0.10 1.60 5.78
N ALA A 36 0.09 2.60 4.94
CA ALA A 36 0.81 3.83 5.18
C ALA A 36 -0.07 5.00 4.76
N ASP A 37 0.10 6.15 5.39
CA ASP A 37 -0.71 7.34 5.12
C ASP A 37 0.04 8.41 4.33
N ASP A 38 1.33 8.25 4.13
CA ASP A 38 2.12 9.18 3.30
C ASP A 38 3.36 8.46 2.77
N GLY A 39 4.13 9.17 1.94
CA GLY A 39 5.32 8.60 1.31
C GLY A 39 6.42 8.24 2.28
N MET A 40 6.58 9.04 3.35
CA MET A 40 7.58 8.79 4.37
C MET A 40 7.28 7.48 5.11
N ASP A 41 6.05 7.34 5.56
CA ASP A 41 5.59 6.15 6.25
C ASP A 41 5.68 4.93 5.33
N ALA A 42 5.35 5.13 4.05
CA ALA A 42 5.45 4.07 3.05
C ALA A 42 6.89 3.56 2.93
N LEU A 43 7.85 4.47 2.84
CA LEU A 43 9.26 4.06 2.72
C LEU A 43 9.72 3.26 3.93
N THR A 44 9.33 3.69 5.12
CA THR A 44 9.63 2.96 6.34
C THR A 44 9.05 1.56 6.32
N LYS A 45 7.80 1.45 5.91
CA LYS A 45 7.12 0.16 5.88
C LYS A 45 7.60 -0.76 4.77
N ILE A 46 7.99 -0.20 3.65
CA ILE A 46 8.62 -0.99 2.59
C ILE A 46 9.89 -1.65 3.12
N ASP A 47 10.68 -0.91 3.85
CA ASP A 47 11.92 -1.43 4.39
C ASP A 47 11.69 -2.52 5.43
N VAL A 48 10.71 -2.33 6.29
CA VAL A 48 10.42 -3.27 7.38
C VAL A 48 9.64 -4.48 6.88
N LEU A 49 8.59 -4.26 6.12
CA LEU A 49 7.66 -5.31 5.73
C LEU A 49 8.05 -6.04 4.45
N ARG A 50 8.84 -5.39 3.61
CA ARG A 50 9.28 -5.97 2.33
C ARG A 50 8.11 -6.50 1.49
N PRO A 51 7.12 -5.63 1.16
CA PRO A 51 5.98 -6.09 0.39
C PRO A 51 6.38 -6.43 -1.04
N ASP A 52 5.58 -7.28 -1.66
CA ASP A 52 5.76 -7.62 -3.07
C ASP A 52 5.14 -6.56 -3.97
N ILE A 53 4.06 -5.93 -3.49
CA ILE A 53 3.30 -4.95 -4.26
C ILE A 53 3.00 -3.77 -3.34
N VAL A 54 3.15 -2.56 -3.88
CA VAL A 54 2.74 -1.33 -3.20
C VAL A 54 1.66 -0.68 -4.05
N ILE A 55 0.48 -0.52 -3.49
CA ILE A 55 -0.61 0.20 -4.13
C ILE A 55 -0.67 1.58 -3.52
N MET A 56 -0.49 2.60 -4.35
CA MET A 56 -0.29 3.95 -3.87
C MET A 56 -1.18 4.92 -4.63
N ASP A 57 -1.85 5.81 -3.90
CA ASP A 57 -2.62 6.88 -4.50
C ASP A 57 -1.68 7.87 -5.16
N ILE A 58 -1.94 8.18 -6.42
CA ILE A 58 -1.10 9.10 -7.18
C ILE A 58 -1.14 10.53 -6.65
N ASN A 59 -2.10 10.86 -5.81
CA ASN A 59 -2.23 12.18 -5.20
C ASN A 59 -1.40 12.33 -3.92
N ILE A 60 -0.75 11.29 -3.48
CA ILE A 60 0.11 11.37 -2.30
C ILE A 60 1.33 12.24 -2.60
N PRO A 61 1.68 13.18 -1.72
CA PRO A 61 2.86 14.00 -1.93
C PRO A 61 4.12 13.16 -2.09
N ILE A 62 4.90 13.50 -3.09
CA ILE A 62 6.13 12.77 -3.40
C ILE A 62 7.27 13.46 -2.70
N MET A 63 8.14 12.65 -2.11
CA MET A 63 9.31 13.19 -1.42
C MET A 63 10.53 13.14 -2.32
N ASN A 64 11.24 14.28 -2.36
CA ASN A 64 12.58 14.31 -2.94
C ASN A 64 12.73 13.67 -4.31
N GLY A 65 11.82 13.98 -5.21
CA GLY A 65 11.93 13.52 -6.57
C GLY A 65 11.55 12.08 -6.80
N LEU A 66 11.09 11.39 -5.80
CA LEU A 66 10.52 10.06 -5.98
C LEU A 66 9.28 10.17 -6.82
N LYS A 67 9.24 9.42 -7.89
CA LYS A 67 8.07 9.37 -8.73
C LYS A 67 7.18 8.23 -8.30
N VAL A 68 5.96 8.55 -7.98
CA VAL A 68 4.93 7.57 -7.66
C VAL A 68 4.07 7.39 -8.91
N ILE A 69 3.92 6.16 -9.30
CA ILE A 69 3.16 5.87 -10.51
C ILE A 69 1.97 5.03 -10.15
#